data_eb9defcd898484e64a2ca46529dd4393
#
_entry.id   eb9defcd898484e64a2ca46529dd4393
#
_cell.length_a   1.000
_cell.length_b   1.000
_cell.length_c   1.000
_cell.angle_alpha   90.00
_cell.angle_beta   90.00
_cell.angle_gamma   90.00
#
_symmetry.space_group_name_H-M   'P 1'
#
loop_
_entity.id
_entity.type
_entity.pdbx_description
1 polymer ?
#
loop_
_entity_poly.entity_id
_entity_poly.type
_entity_poly.pdbx_seq_one_letter_code
_entity_poly.pdbx_strand_id
1 'polypeptide(L)'
;VSEEYTVKRESYDWYTSLDQIRTSTSDPVPASVSVTIALGYKKEDKAASTEITERRIEIIDFLRRFFSEQTVEDLKPQNEEIIRQQIRDQINDDILSNSRIRDVRFTGKDVVQQ
;
A
#
# COMPACT_ATOMS: atom_id res chain seq x y z
N VAL A 1 30.31 0.40 21.89
CA VAL A 1 29.71 1.67 22.07
C VAL A 1 28.43 1.75 21.25
N SER A 2 27.44 2.31 21.85
CA SER A 2 26.08 2.24 21.30
C SER A 2 25.90 2.91 19.95
N GLU A 3 26.67 3.93 19.64
CA GLU A 3 26.52 4.62 18.35
C GLU A 3 26.84 3.73 17.17
N GLU A 4 27.59 2.67 17.37
CA GLU A 4 27.89 1.72 16.33
C GLU A 4 26.66 0.96 15.88
N TYR A 5 25.65 0.92 16.72
CA TYR A 5 24.43 0.19 16.46
C TYR A 5 23.30 1.10 16.07
N THR A 6 23.60 2.35 15.82
CA THR A 6 22.59 3.28 15.35
C THR A 6 22.26 2.95 13.89
N VAL A 7 21.16 2.25 13.68
CA VAL A 7 20.71 1.94 12.35
C VAL A 7 20.06 3.18 11.78
N LYS A 8 20.62 3.71 10.71
CA LYS A 8 19.99 4.79 9.99
C LYS A 8 18.80 4.23 9.25
N ARG A 9 17.63 4.62 9.67
CA ARG A 9 16.43 4.26 8.93
C ARG A 9 16.30 5.18 7.74
N GLU A 10 16.03 4.59 6.60
CA GLU A 10 15.81 5.36 5.40
C GLU A 10 14.56 6.21 5.56
N SER A 11 14.66 7.49 5.22
CA SER A 11 13.52 8.37 5.17
C SER A 11 12.92 8.33 3.78
N TYR A 12 11.60 8.29 3.72
CA TYR A 12 10.88 8.27 2.46
C TYR A 12 10.06 9.53 2.27
N ASP A 13 9.85 9.89 1.03
CA ASP A 13 8.76 10.79 0.69
C ASP A 13 7.51 9.93 0.49
N TRP A 14 6.36 10.48 0.86
CA TRP A 14 5.12 9.72 0.84
C TRP A 14 4.13 10.31 -0.13
N TYR A 15 3.62 9.46 -1.01
CA TYR A 15 2.52 9.82 -1.89
C TYR A 15 1.22 9.48 -1.17
N THR A 16 0.44 10.50 -0.85
CA THR A 16 -0.77 10.34 -0.04
C THR A 16 -2.04 10.76 -0.77
N SER A 17 -1.94 11.01 -2.07
CA SER A 17 -3.06 11.52 -2.87
C SER A 17 -3.88 10.42 -3.52
N LEU A 18 -3.76 9.19 -3.03
CA LEU A 18 -4.67 8.12 -3.45
C LEU A 18 -5.98 8.28 -2.69
N ASP A 19 -7.08 8.09 -3.41
CA ASP A 19 -8.40 8.15 -2.77
C ASP A 19 -8.60 6.97 -1.83
N GLN A 20 -9.53 7.13 -0.90
CA GLN A 20 -9.94 6.02 -0.04
C GLN A 20 -10.46 4.87 -0.90
N ILE A 21 -9.95 3.69 -0.67
CA ILE A 21 -10.38 2.48 -1.38
C ILE A 21 -11.54 1.85 -0.58
N ARG A 22 -12.66 1.62 -1.25
CA ARG A 22 -13.82 0.99 -0.65
C ARG A 22 -14.21 -0.23 -1.47
N THR A 23 -14.31 -1.36 -0.80
CA THR A 23 -14.69 -2.61 -1.45
C THR A 23 -15.26 -3.57 -0.40
N SER A 24 -15.49 -4.80 -0.81
CA SER A 24 -15.95 -5.86 0.08
C SER A 24 -14.99 -7.03 0.02
N THR A 25 -14.89 -7.78 1.12
CA THR A 25 -14.05 -8.97 1.15
C THR A 25 -14.64 -10.09 0.31
N SER A 26 -13.82 -11.11 0.04
CA SER A 26 -14.25 -12.28 -0.74
C SER A 26 -14.91 -13.35 0.11
N ASP A 27 -15.18 -13.11 1.38
CA ASP A 27 -15.85 -14.07 2.26
C ASP A 27 -17.26 -14.39 1.77
N PRO A 28 -17.81 -15.57 2.12
CA PRO A 28 -19.19 -15.89 1.81
C PRO A 28 -20.19 -14.86 2.36
N VAL A 29 -19.88 -14.31 3.55
CA VAL A 29 -20.60 -13.15 4.07
C VAL A 29 -19.59 -11.99 4.02
N PRO A 30 -19.67 -11.14 3.00
CA PRO A 30 -18.64 -10.12 2.80
C PRO A 30 -18.64 -9.07 3.91
N ALA A 31 -17.43 -8.60 4.24
CA ALA A 31 -17.26 -7.45 5.10
C ALA A 31 -16.97 -6.22 4.25
N SER A 32 -17.41 -5.07 4.70
CA SER A 32 -17.07 -3.80 4.05
C SER A 32 -15.65 -3.39 4.42
N VAL A 33 -14.86 -2.99 3.43
CA VAL A 33 -13.47 -2.59 3.61
C VAL A 33 -13.30 -1.14 3.16
N SER A 34 -12.68 -0.34 4.02
CA SER A 34 -12.27 1.03 3.69
C SER A 34 -10.82 1.17 4.07
N VAL A 35 -9.96 1.47 3.11
CA VAL A 35 -8.53 1.67 3.38
C VAL A 35 -8.03 2.93 2.69
N THR A 36 -7.10 3.61 3.35
CA THR A 36 -6.37 4.74 2.79
C THR A 36 -4.89 4.38 2.84
N ILE A 37 -4.22 4.49 1.70
CA ILE A 37 -2.87 3.99 1.55
C ILE A 37 -1.92 5.12 1.19
N ALA A 38 -0.74 5.09 1.80
CA ALA A 38 0.38 5.96 1.45
C ALA A 38 1.49 5.11 0.84
N LEU A 39 2.07 5.60 -0.24
CA LEU A 39 3.18 4.92 -0.92
C LEU A 39 4.46 5.67 -0.62
N GLY A 40 5.44 4.95 -0.05
CA GLY A 40 6.73 5.52 0.28
C GLY A 40 7.75 5.27 -0.83
N TYR A 41 8.47 6.30 -1.22
CA TYR A 41 9.50 6.19 -2.24
C TYR A 41 10.76 6.92 -1.77
N LYS A 42 11.85 6.69 -2.46
CA LYS A 42 13.14 7.28 -2.08
C LYS A 42 13.02 8.80 -2.04
N LYS A 43 13.55 9.38 -0.96
CA LYS A 43 13.49 10.82 -0.76
C LYS A 43 14.09 11.59 -1.93
N GLU A 44 13.37 12.61 -2.38
CA GLU A 44 13.77 13.48 -3.48
C GLU A 44 13.82 12.78 -4.85
N ASP A 45 13.23 11.60 -4.96
CA ASP A 45 13.14 10.90 -6.24
C ASP A 45 11.94 11.44 -7.03
N LYS A 46 12.21 12.42 -7.86
CA LYS A 46 11.16 13.05 -8.67
C LYS A 46 10.61 12.11 -9.73
N ALA A 47 11.42 11.21 -10.23
CA ALA A 47 10.96 10.23 -11.22
C ALA A 47 9.90 9.34 -10.62
N ALA A 48 10.10 8.89 -9.38
CA ALA A 48 9.11 8.06 -8.69
C ALA A 48 7.82 8.84 -8.45
N SER A 49 7.92 10.06 -7.94
CA SER A 49 6.75 10.92 -7.71
C SER A 49 5.95 11.13 -8.99
N THR A 50 6.63 11.43 -10.09
CA THR A 50 6.00 11.66 -11.37
C THR A 50 5.31 10.40 -11.87
N GLU A 51 6.00 9.26 -11.85
CA GLU A 51 5.42 8.03 -12.35
C GLU A 51 4.22 7.57 -11.52
N ILE A 52 4.29 7.69 -10.20
CA ILE A 52 3.16 7.36 -9.34
C ILE A 52 1.95 8.23 -9.71
N THR A 53 2.17 9.53 -9.92
CA THR A 53 1.10 10.44 -10.30
C THR A 53 0.50 10.07 -11.65
N GLU A 54 1.32 9.72 -12.62
CA GLU A 54 0.85 9.33 -13.96
C GLU A 54 0.08 8.01 -13.93
N ARG A 55 0.45 7.10 -13.02
CA ARG A 55 -0.16 5.79 -12.89
C ARG A 55 -1.20 5.72 -11.77
N ARG A 56 -1.63 6.86 -11.26
CA ARG A 56 -2.52 6.93 -10.11
C ARG A 56 -3.80 6.12 -10.30
N ILE A 57 -4.43 6.25 -11.45
CA ILE A 57 -5.69 5.54 -11.72
C ILE A 57 -5.47 4.03 -11.76
N GLU A 58 -4.37 3.61 -12.38
CA GLU A 58 -4.03 2.18 -12.43
C GLU A 58 -3.74 1.62 -11.05
N ILE A 59 -3.08 2.40 -10.20
CA ILE A 59 -2.78 2.00 -8.83
C ILE A 59 -4.07 1.86 -8.03
N ILE A 60 -4.98 2.82 -8.15
CA ILE A 60 -6.26 2.76 -7.43
C ILE A 60 -7.07 1.56 -7.88
N ASP A 61 -7.13 1.28 -9.18
CA ASP A 61 -7.83 0.13 -9.71
C ASP A 61 -7.23 -1.18 -9.20
N PHE A 62 -5.90 -1.26 -9.22
CA PHE A 62 -5.21 -2.43 -8.68
C PHE A 62 -5.54 -2.64 -7.19
N LEU A 63 -5.50 -1.58 -6.39
CA LEU A 63 -5.77 -1.68 -4.96
C LEU A 63 -7.20 -2.14 -4.70
N ARG A 64 -8.16 -1.63 -5.46
CA ARG A 64 -9.56 -2.05 -5.30
C ARG A 64 -9.69 -3.55 -5.57
N ARG A 65 -9.10 -4.03 -6.66
CA ARG A 65 -9.12 -5.47 -6.99
C ARG A 65 -8.40 -6.29 -5.94
N PHE A 66 -7.24 -5.83 -5.51
CA PHE A 66 -6.44 -6.54 -4.51
C PHE A 66 -7.25 -6.76 -3.23
N PHE A 67 -7.87 -5.71 -2.71
CA PHE A 67 -8.63 -5.82 -1.47
C PHE A 67 -9.93 -6.60 -1.65
N SER A 68 -10.51 -6.60 -2.83
CA SER A 68 -11.72 -7.39 -3.09
C SER A 68 -11.45 -8.90 -3.08
N GLU A 69 -10.18 -9.29 -3.22
CA GLU A 69 -9.78 -10.70 -3.20
C GLU A 69 -9.35 -11.17 -1.81
N GLN A 70 -9.26 -10.27 -0.84
CA GLN A 70 -8.85 -10.63 0.51
C GLN A 70 -10.05 -11.04 1.35
N THR A 71 -9.77 -11.86 2.38
CA THR A 71 -10.77 -12.22 3.39
C THR A 71 -10.60 -11.36 4.64
N VAL A 72 -11.57 -11.40 5.54
CA VAL A 72 -11.45 -10.73 6.84
C VAL A 72 -10.19 -11.23 7.58
N GLU A 73 -9.93 -12.55 7.49
CA GLU A 73 -8.74 -13.15 8.12
C GLU A 73 -7.45 -12.56 7.55
N ASP A 74 -7.38 -12.39 6.22
CA ASP A 74 -6.20 -11.83 5.57
C ASP A 74 -5.93 -10.39 6.01
N LEU A 75 -6.97 -9.66 6.38
CA LEU A 75 -6.86 -8.25 6.72
C LEU A 75 -6.66 -7.99 8.21
N LYS A 76 -6.47 -9.04 9.01
CA LYS A 76 -6.18 -8.87 10.42
C LYS A 76 -4.81 -8.21 10.64
N PRO A 77 -4.63 -7.49 11.75
CA PRO A 77 -3.37 -6.78 12.00
C PRO A 77 -2.12 -7.64 11.92
N GLN A 78 -2.19 -8.91 12.34
CA GLN A 78 -1.03 -9.79 12.29
C GLN A 78 -0.59 -10.13 10.87
N ASN A 79 -1.46 -9.94 9.88
CA ASN A 79 -1.15 -10.21 8.47
C ASN A 79 -0.84 -8.93 7.68
N GLU A 80 -0.90 -7.77 8.32
CA GLU A 80 -0.80 -6.49 7.64
C GLU A 80 0.55 -6.30 6.95
N GLU A 81 1.64 -6.73 7.58
CA GLU A 81 2.96 -6.58 6.97
C GLU A 81 3.07 -7.38 5.68
N ILE A 82 2.54 -8.59 5.67
CA ILE A 82 2.55 -9.44 4.47
C ILE A 82 1.76 -8.77 3.34
N ILE A 83 0.61 -8.23 3.67
CA ILE A 83 -0.24 -7.52 2.70
C ILE A 83 0.49 -6.30 2.13
N ARG A 84 1.15 -5.51 2.98
CA ARG A 84 1.89 -4.34 2.53
C ARG A 84 3.02 -4.73 1.58
N GLN A 85 3.73 -5.81 1.87
CA GLN A 85 4.79 -6.28 1.00
C GLN A 85 4.26 -6.76 -0.35
N GLN A 86 3.13 -7.46 -0.35
CA GLN A 86 2.49 -7.91 -1.59
C GLN A 86 2.07 -6.73 -2.46
N ILE A 87 1.47 -5.72 -1.87
CA ILE A 87 1.06 -4.51 -2.58
C ILE A 87 2.27 -3.81 -3.18
N ARG A 88 3.32 -3.62 -2.37
CA ARG A 88 4.56 -3.00 -2.84
C ARG A 88 5.12 -3.73 -4.05
N ASP A 89 5.26 -5.04 -3.94
CA ASP A 89 5.90 -5.83 -4.97
C ASP A 89 5.08 -5.83 -6.26
N GLN A 90 3.77 -5.93 -6.17
CA GLN A 90 2.92 -5.92 -7.35
C GLN A 90 2.88 -4.55 -8.04
N ILE A 91 2.87 -3.47 -7.28
CA ILE A 91 2.95 -2.14 -7.87
C ILE A 91 4.28 -1.97 -8.62
N ASN A 92 5.38 -2.40 -7.99
CA ASN A 92 6.69 -2.29 -8.61
C ASN A 92 6.83 -3.17 -9.86
N ASP A 93 6.27 -4.37 -9.82
CA ASP A 93 6.44 -5.32 -10.91
C ASP A 93 5.47 -5.11 -12.06
N ASP A 94 4.24 -4.70 -11.75
CA ASP A 94 3.16 -4.70 -12.75
C ASP A 94 2.75 -3.30 -13.23
N ILE A 95 3.01 -2.27 -12.45
CA ILE A 95 2.53 -0.93 -12.76
C ILE A 95 3.68 0.04 -13.05
N LEU A 96 4.66 0.14 -12.15
CA LEU A 96 5.77 1.06 -12.32
C LEU A 96 6.82 0.46 -13.24
N SER A 97 7.37 1.29 -14.14
CA SER A 97 8.39 0.87 -15.11
C SER A 97 9.76 1.43 -14.81
N ASN A 98 9.82 2.71 -14.45
CA ASN A 98 11.07 3.45 -14.33
C ASN A 98 11.48 3.76 -12.89
N SER A 99 10.62 3.44 -11.94
CA SER A 99 10.85 3.76 -10.55
C SER A 99 10.28 2.67 -9.67
N ARG A 100 10.54 2.76 -8.37
CA ARG A 100 10.05 1.77 -7.40
C ARG A 100 9.59 2.46 -6.15
N ILE A 101 8.52 1.94 -5.56
CA ILE A 101 8.16 2.30 -4.19
C ILE A 101 8.92 1.41 -3.22
N ARG A 102 9.18 1.94 -2.04
CA ARG A 102 9.97 1.27 -1.01
C ARG A 102 9.12 0.75 0.14
N ASP A 103 8.00 1.37 0.38
CA ASP A 103 7.13 0.99 1.49
C ASP A 103 5.68 1.32 1.17
N VAL A 104 4.78 0.65 1.87
CA VAL A 104 3.34 0.87 1.78
C VAL A 104 2.82 0.95 3.20
N ARG A 105 2.03 1.99 3.50
CA ARG A 105 1.43 2.14 4.83
C ARG A 105 -0.06 2.36 4.70
N PHE A 106 -0.78 1.83 5.68
CA PHE A 106 -2.20 2.12 5.82
C PHE A 106 -2.34 3.31 6.76
N THR A 107 -2.85 4.42 6.25
CA THR A 107 -3.13 5.59 7.08
C THR A 107 -4.54 5.55 7.63
N GLY A 108 -5.38 4.68 7.10
CA GLY A 108 -6.69 4.38 7.63
C GLY A 108 -7.12 3.01 7.15
N LYS A 109 -7.73 2.21 8.02
CA LYS A 109 -8.21 0.90 7.66
C LYS A 109 -9.39 0.52 8.54
N ASP A 110 -10.53 0.27 7.92
CA ASP A 110 -11.74 -0.22 8.59
C ASP A 110 -12.25 -1.45 7.86
N VAL A 111 -12.52 -2.50 8.62
CA VAL A 111 -13.14 -3.71 8.10
C VAL A 111 -14.36 -3.97 8.98
N VAL A 112 -15.53 -3.83 8.38
CA VAL A 112 -16.80 -3.95 9.11
C VAL A 112 -17.57 -5.15 8.57
N GLN A 113 -17.70 -6.16 9.40
CA GLN A 113 -18.45 -7.35 9.06
C GLN A 113 -19.93 -7.11 9.37
N GLN A 114 -20.77 -7.44 8.42
CA GLN A 114 -22.22 -7.27 8.54
C GLN A 114 -22.89 -8.52 9.05
#